data_cc7cf53be4ffca2d5a2144c2164b06b9
#
_entry.id   cc7cf53be4ffca2d5a2144c2164b06b9
#
_cell.length_a   1.000
_cell.length_b   1.000
_cell.length_c   1.000
_cell.angle_alpha   90.00
_cell.angle_beta   90.00
_cell.angle_gamma   90.00
#
_symmetry.space_group_name_H-M   'P 1'
#
loop_
_entity.id
_entity.type
_entity.pdbx_description
1 polymer ?
#
loop_
_entity_poly.entity_id
_entity_poly.type
_entity_poly.pdbx_seq_one_letter_code
_entity_poly.pdbx_strand_id
1 'polypeptide(L)'
;LDFIPRLLAAVPPASALLRIYEDRYRRSHGCDLNYRNLWWTPPLGPKEALALERGQIEALGLQPLVSITDHDNIEAPLLLRVLNESRDAPLSVEWTVPWRDTYFHLGIHNLPGRQAGARMSALARFTEEPREAELCGLLDWLGEDRETLVVFNHPYWNEKGTGQALQNALAEEFLSIYRTWIHALELNGLRSWRENRRVMDLAARAGLPAVSGGDRHGCEPNALINLTRSRSFSEFVAEIRFAGRSAVLVMPQYRESMSSRVLGAIVDVVRDHDGHMHGWTKWSDRVFYRCSADGEAVPLSRIFEPGREPSLIRLFVAAARLMELRGVKAAIRHVLQPAQELSL
;
A
#
# COMPACT_ATOMS: atom_id res chain seq x y z
N LEU A 1 -0.36 -8.81 7.20
CA LEU A 1 -1.64 -8.56 7.96
C LEU A 1 -1.41 -8.31 9.46
N ASP A 2 -0.23 -7.91 9.87
CA ASP A 2 0.11 -7.64 11.28
C ASP A 2 -0.57 -6.38 11.85
N PHE A 3 -1.15 -5.53 11.00
CA PHE A 3 -2.01 -4.42 11.43
C PHE A 3 -3.37 -4.86 12.01
N ILE A 4 -3.89 -6.04 11.64
CA ILE A 4 -5.19 -6.55 12.11
C ILE A 4 -5.21 -6.71 13.64
N PRO A 5 -4.23 -7.33 14.31
CA PRO A 5 -4.19 -7.38 15.77
C PRO A 5 -4.21 -6.00 16.42
N ARG A 6 -3.51 -5.02 15.85
CA ARG A 6 -3.47 -3.64 16.37
C ARG A 6 -4.83 -2.96 16.24
N LEU A 7 -5.51 -3.15 15.10
CA LEU A 7 -6.85 -2.62 14.88
C LEU A 7 -7.87 -3.27 15.83
N LEU A 8 -7.82 -4.59 15.97
CA LEU A 8 -8.70 -5.33 16.89
C LEU A 8 -8.40 -5.01 18.35
N ALA A 9 -7.14 -4.73 18.72
CA ALA A 9 -6.76 -4.31 20.06
C ALA A 9 -7.40 -2.97 20.46
N ALA A 10 -7.70 -2.10 19.51
CA ALA A 10 -8.39 -0.84 19.77
C ALA A 10 -9.89 -1.01 20.09
N VAL A 11 -10.46 -2.21 19.86
CA VAL A 11 -11.87 -2.53 20.11
C VAL A 11 -11.95 -3.55 21.25
N PRO A 12 -12.33 -3.14 22.51
CA PRO A 12 -12.25 -4.00 23.70
C PRO A 12 -12.83 -5.41 23.56
N PRO A 13 -14.05 -5.63 23.01
CA PRO A 13 -14.59 -6.98 22.85
C PRO A 13 -13.78 -7.81 21.82
N ALA A 14 -13.29 -7.18 20.76
CA ALA A 14 -12.50 -7.86 19.73
C ALA A 14 -11.12 -8.25 20.27
N SER A 15 -10.48 -7.39 21.06
CA SER A 15 -9.17 -7.67 21.67
C SER A 15 -9.22 -8.84 22.68
N ALA A 16 -10.33 -9.00 23.43
CA ALA A 16 -10.51 -10.11 24.31
C ALA A 16 -10.67 -11.44 23.55
N LEU A 17 -11.48 -11.44 22.48
CA LEU A 17 -11.66 -12.60 21.61
C LEU A 17 -10.35 -12.99 20.89
N LEU A 18 -9.59 -12.01 20.44
CA LEU A 18 -8.30 -12.24 19.80
C LEU A 18 -7.33 -12.97 20.74
N ARG A 19 -7.19 -12.46 21.98
CA ARG A 19 -6.35 -13.09 23.02
C ARG A 19 -6.76 -14.53 23.33
N ILE A 20 -8.04 -14.81 23.45
CA ILE A 20 -8.56 -16.17 23.67
C ILE A 20 -8.17 -17.09 22.51
N TYR A 21 -8.22 -16.56 21.26
CA TYR A 21 -7.83 -17.31 20.07
C TYR A 21 -6.32 -17.57 20.04
N GLU A 22 -5.51 -16.57 20.30
CA GLU A 22 -4.05 -16.69 20.38
C GLU A 22 -3.60 -17.68 21.44
N ASP A 23 -4.21 -17.63 22.64
CA ASP A 23 -3.93 -18.58 23.72
C ASP A 23 -4.36 -20.00 23.37
N ARG A 24 -5.47 -20.15 22.64
CA ARG A 24 -5.91 -21.47 22.17
C ARG A 24 -4.97 -22.01 21.10
N TYR A 25 -4.55 -21.15 20.15
CA TYR A 25 -3.60 -21.53 19.11
C TYR A 25 -2.26 -21.93 19.73
N ARG A 26 -1.72 -21.16 20.65
CA ARG A 26 -0.47 -21.49 21.39
C ARG A 26 -0.57 -22.83 22.09
N ARG A 27 -1.70 -23.10 22.77
CA ARG A 27 -1.91 -24.40 23.45
C ARG A 27 -1.99 -25.57 22.48
N SER A 28 -2.55 -25.40 21.30
CA SER A 28 -2.72 -26.51 20.34
C SER A 28 -1.51 -26.73 19.44
N HIS A 29 -0.69 -25.70 19.19
CA HIS A 29 0.43 -25.77 18.23
C HIS A 29 1.79 -25.55 18.90
N GLY A 30 1.86 -25.21 20.18
CA GLY A 30 3.12 -24.99 20.91
C GLY A 30 3.89 -23.73 20.49
N CYS A 31 3.31 -22.87 19.65
CA CYS A 31 3.93 -21.64 19.16
C CYS A 31 2.91 -20.51 19.08
N ASP A 32 3.41 -19.27 19.08
CA ASP A 32 2.56 -18.08 18.89
C ASP A 32 2.11 -17.95 17.43
N LEU A 33 0.90 -17.43 17.24
CA LEU A 33 0.40 -17.07 15.91
C LEU A 33 1.19 -15.87 15.37
N ASN A 34 1.91 -16.08 14.27
CA ASN A 34 2.70 -15.03 13.64
C ASN A 34 1.93 -14.38 12.48
N TYR A 35 1.37 -13.21 12.72
CA TYR A 35 0.61 -12.45 11.72
C TYR A 35 1.47 -11.94 10.56
N ARG A 36 2.79 -11.88 10.71
CA ARG A 36 3.72 -11.53 9.62
C ARG A 36 3.79 -12.61 8.54
N ASN A 37 3.39 -13.82 8.88
CA ASN A 37 3.28 -14.92 7.93
C ASN A 37 1.94 -14.93 7.17
N LEU A 38 1.07 -13.94 7.43
CA LEU A 38 -0.20 -13.74 6.75
C LEU A 38 -0.09 -12.59 5.77
N TRP A 39 -0.40 -12.81 4.52
CA TRP A 39 -0.58 -11.76 3.52
C TRP A 39 -1.79 -12.03 2.65
N TRP A 40 -2.15 -11.12 1.81
CA TRP A 40 -3.31 -11.24 0.96
C TRP A 40 -3.08 -10.57 -0.39
N THR A 41 -3.75 -11.09 -1.40
CA THR A 41 -3.80 -10.48 -2.72
C THR A 41 -5.00 -9.55 -2.79
N PRO A 42 -4.83 -8.33 -3.31
CA PRO A 42 -5.93 -7.40 -3.51
C PRO A 42 -7.10 -8.02 -4.27
N PRO A 43 -8.35 -7.58 -4.00
CA PRO A 43 -9.52 -8.14 -4.67
C PRO A 43 -9.58 -7.81 -6.16
N LEU A 44 -8.94 -6.74 -6.59
CA LEU A 44 -8.87 -6.31 -7.99
C LEU A 44 -7.59 -6.83 -8.65
N GLY A 45 -7.71 -7.40 -9.84
CA GLY A 45 -6.57 -7.66 -10.70
C GLY A 45 -5.99 -6.37 -11.28
N PRO A 46 -4.81 -6.42 -11.92
CA PRO A 46 -4.14 -5.22 -12.46
C PRO A 46 -5.01 -4.42 -13.44
N LYS A 47 -5.78 -5.10 -14.30
CA LYS A 47 -6.66 -4.46 -15.28
C LYS A 47 -7.80 -3.70 -14.62
N GLU A 48 -8.47 -4.33 -13.67
CA GLU A 48 -9.57 -3.73 -12.91
C GLU A 48 -9.09 -2.57 -12.05
N ALA A 49 -7.91 -2.71 -11.41
CA ALA A 49 -7.28 -1.66 -10.64
C ALA A 49 -6.94 -0.44 -11.52
N LEU A 50 -6.34 -0.67 -12.70
CA LEU A 50 -6.04 0.39 -13.66
C LEU A 50 -7.30 1.07 -14.18
N ALA A 51 -8.35 0.29 -14.51
CA ALA A 51 -9.63 0.82 -14.98
C ALA A 51 -10.32 1.68 -13.92
N LEU A 52 -10.26 1.28 -12.65
CA LEU A 52 -10.83 2.02 -11.53
C LEU A 52 -10.15 3.40 -11.37
N GLU A 53 -8.82 3.45 -11.39
CA GLU A 53 -8.06 4.70 -11.29
C GLU A 53 -8.28 5.60 -12.50
N ARG A 54 -8.25 5.04 -13.71
CA ARG A 54 -8.54 5.79 -14.95
C ARG A 54 -9.94 6.38 -14.92
N GLY A 55 -10.95 5.57 -14.58
CA GLY A 55 -12.35 6.02 -14.55
C GLY A 55 -12.59 7.18 -13.58
N GLN A 56 -11.92 7.21 -12.43
CA GLN A 56 -11.99 8.34 -11.50
C GLN A 56 -11.42 9.63 -12.12
N ILE A 57 -10.28 9.55 -12.79
CA ILE A 57 -9.61 10.69 -13.41
C ILE A 57 -10.42 11.20 -14.62
N GLU A 58 -10.91 10.27 -15.44
CA GLU A 58 -11.75 10.58 -16.61
C GLU A 58 -13.07 11.24 -16.21
N ALA A 59 -13.66 10.84 -15.08
CA ALA A 59 -14.87 11.47 -14.53
C ALA A 59 -14.68 12.95 -14.16
N LEU A 60 -13.43 13.41 -13.99
CA LEU A 60 -13.07 14.82 -13.80
C LEU A 60 -12.82 15.54 -15.13
N GLY A 61 -12.98 14.88 -16.28
CA GLY A 61 -12.64 15.43 -17.58
C GLY A 61 -11.13 15.53 -17.86
N LEU A 62 -10.32 14.75 -17.12
CA LEU A 62 -8.86 14.74 -17.24
C LEU A 62 -8.36 13.48 -17.96
N GLN A 63 -7.20 13.58 -18.58
CA GLN A 63 -6.52 12.43 -19.19
C GLN A 63 -5.73 11.66 -18.11
N PRO A 64 -5.97 10.35 -17.95
CA PRO A 64 -5.32 9.57 -16.88
C PRO A 64 -3.88 9.21 -17.22
N LEU A 65 -2.97 9.45 -16.27
CA LEU A 65 -1.63 8.89 -16.21
C LEU A 65 -1.55 8.09 -14.91
N VAL A 66 -1.60 6.76 -15.01
CA VAL A 66 -1.69 5.87 -13.84
C VAL A 66 -0.47 4.97 -13.76
N SER A 67 0.11 4.90 -12.59
CA SER A 67 1.20 3.98 -12.24
C SER A 67 0.70 3.03 -11.15
N ILE A 68 0.63 1.74 -11.47
CA ILE A 68 0.29 0.70 -10.50
C ILE A 68 1.59 0.15 -9.90
N THR A 69 1.62 0.01 -8.59
CA THR A 69 2.73 -0.57 -7.82
C THR A 69 2.21 -1.70 -6.95
N ASP A 70 3.00 -2.76 -6.84
CA ASP A 70 2.88 -3.77 -5.80
C ASP A 70 4.13 -3.74 -4.92
N HIS A 71 4.05 -4.31 -3.71
CA HIS A 71 5.21 -4.46 -2.86
C HIS A 71 6.21 -5.45 -3.48
N ASP A 72 7.43 -5.00 -3.64
CA ASP A 72 8.61 -5.80 -3.99
C ASP A 72 8.49 -6.67 -5.25
N ASN A 73 7.54 -6.35 -6.15
CA ASN A 73 7.42 -7.00 -7.45
C ASN A 73 6.82 -6.08 -8.53
N ILE A 74 6.98 -6.46 -9.80
CA ILE A 74 6.47 -5.73 -10.97
C ILE A 74 5.54 -6.59 -11.84
N GLU A 75 4.96 -7.64 -11.30
CA GLU A 75 4.10 -8.55 -12.08
C GLU A 75 2.86 -7.83 -12.62
N ALA A 76 2.19 -7.05 -11.78
CA ALA A 76 0.99 -6.32 -12.19
C ALA A 76 1.26 -5.35 -13.38
N PRO A 77 2.25 -4.45 -13.34
CA PRO A 77 2.54 -3.60 -14.49
C PRO A 77 3.08 -4.38 -15.72
N LEU A 78 3.76 -5.51 -15.54
CA LEU A 78 4.15 -6.37 -16.67
C LEU A 78 2.93 -6.99 -17.34
N LEU A 79 1.95 -7.50 -16.58
CA LEU A 79 0.69 -8.01 -17.12
C LEU A 79 -0.09 -6.94 -17.88
N LEU A 80 -0.12 -5.71 -17.36
CA LEU A 80 -0.76 -4.58 -18.06
C LEU A 80 -0.12 -4.31 -19.42
N ARG A 81 1.20 -4.40 -19.55
CA ARG A 81 1.90 -4.16 -20.82
C ARG A 81 1.64 -5.20 -21.91
N VAL A 82 1.10 -6.36 -21.57
CA VAL A 82 0.66 -7.36 -22.54
C VAL A 82 -0.62 -6.91 -23.27
N LEU A 83 -1.42 -6.05 -22.63
CA LEU A 83 -2.66 -5.53 -23.19
C LEU A 83 -2.38 -4.29 -24.06
N ASN A 84 -3.02 -4.22 -25.24
CA ASN A 84 -2.81 -3.11 -26.17
C ASN A 84 -3.20 -1.74 -25.56
N GLU A 85 -4.30 -1.72 -24.80
CA GLU A 85 -4.83 -0.52 -24.16
C GLU A 85 -3.98 0.02 -23.01
N SER A 86 -3.00 -0.74 -22.53
CA SER A 86 -2.13 -0.36 -21.41
C SER A 86 -0.65 -0.69 -21.67
N ARG A 87 -0.27 -0.82 -22.94
CA ARG A 87 1.13 -1.12 -23.33
C ARG A 87 2.13 -0.11 -22.79
N ASP A 88 1.73 1.15 -22.64
CA ASP A 88 2.56 2.24 -22.14
C ASP A 88 2.48 2.42 -20.61
N ALA A 89 1.84 1.47 -19.89
CA ALA A 89 1.82 1.50 -18.43
C ALA A 89 3.25 1.52 -17.88
N PRO A 90 3.58 2.43 -16.97
CA PRO A 90 4.91 2.47 -16.35
C PRO A 90 5.18 1.19 -15.57
N LEU A 91 6.40 0.64 -15.67
CA LEU A 91 6.84 -0.45 -14.79
C LEU A 91 7.25 0.15 -13.46
N SER A 92 6.50 -0.16 -12.42
CA SER A 92 6.67 0.50 -11.13
C SER A 92 6.52 -0.50 -9.99
N VAL A 93 7.18 -0.20 -8.89
CA VAL A 93 7.19 -1.04 -7.68
C VAL A 93 7.20 -0.15 -6.44
N GLU A 94 6.58 -0.61 -5.38
CA GLU A 94 6.82 -0.11 -4.03
C GLU A 94 7.87 -0.99 -3.37
N TRP A 95 9.11 -0.50 -3.34
CA TRP A 95 10.26 -1.25 -2.83
C TRP A 95 10.40 -1.09 -1.33
N THR A 96 10.46 -2.21 -0.61
CA THR A 96 10.73 -2.25 0.84
C THR A 96 12.24 -2.16 1.08
N VAL A 97 12.67 -1.10 1.75
CA VAL A 97 14.06 -0.80 2.11
C VAL A 97 14.27 -1.00 3.60
N PRO A 98 14.78 -2.15 4.06
CA PRO A 98 15.19 -2.30 5.44
C PRO A 98 16.35 -1.34 5.75
N TRP A 99 16.22 -0.57 6.82
CA TRP A 99 17.25 0.39 7.21
C TRP A 99 17.28 0.55 8.72
N ARG A 100 18.39 0.20 9.33
CA ARG A 100 18.56 0.17 10.79
C ARG A 100 17.44 -0.63 11.49
N ASP A 101 16.77 -0.03 12.46
CA ASP A 101 15.70 -0.67 13.23
C ASP A 101 14.31 -0.57 12.58
N THR A 102 14.20 -0.04 11.37
CA THR A 102 12.94 0.13 10.62
C THR A 102 13.07 -0.37 9.18
N TYR A 103 12.05 -0.17 8.40
CA TYR A 103 12.08 -0.20 6.95
C TYR A 103 11.25 0.95 6.40
N PHE A 104 11.62 1.39 5.21
CA PHE A 104 10.93 2.43 4.46
C PHE A 104 10.45 1.87 3.13
N HIS A 105 9.48 2.52 2.53
CA HIS A 105 9.03 2.21 1.19
C HIS A 105 9.47 3.30 0.22
N LEU A 106 10.12 2.88 -0.87
CA LEU A 106 10.43 3.75 -1.99
C LEU A 106 9.57 3.37 -3.19
N GLY A 107 8.76 4.30 -3.67
CA GLY A 107 8.08 4.18 -4.95
C GLY A 107 9.08 4.36 -6.08
N ILE A 108 9.39 3.28 -6.80
CA ILE A 108 10.24 3.33 -7.99
C ILE A 108 9.34 3.26 -9.21
N HIS A 109 9.16 4.38 -9.88
CA HIS A 109 8.23 4.47 -11.00
C HIS A 109 8.96 4.56 -12.33
N ASN A 110 8.36 3.93 -13.35
CA ASN A 110 8.79 3.95 -14.73
C ASN A 110 10.18 3.35 -14.95
N LEU A 111 10.43 2.17 -14.40
CA LEU A 111 11.64 1.40 -14.65
C LEU A 111 11.82 1.11 -16.13
N PRO A 112 13.06 1.18 -16.67
CA PRO A 112 13.35 0.86 -18.07
C PRO A 112 13.07 -0.62 -18.35
N GLY A 113 12.19 -0.90 -19.30
CA GLY A 113 11.67 -2.24 -19.57
C GLY A 113 12.73 -3.31 -19.79
N ARG A 114 13.84 -2.96 -20.46
CA ARG A 114 14.95 -3.90 -20.73
C ARG A 114 15.74 -4.30 -19.47
N GLN A 115 15.71 -3.47 -18.44
CA GLN A 115 16.48 -3.66 -17.20
C GLN A 115 15.58 -3.94 -16.00
N ALA A 116 14.25 -3.87 -16.14
CA ALA A 116 13.32 -3.96 -15.02
C ALA A 116 13.49 -5.25 -14.22
N GLY A 117 13.66 -6.41 -14.88
CA GLY A 117 13.90 -7.68 -14.20
C GLY A 117 15.21 -7.70 -13.40
N ALA A 118 16.31 -7.22 -14.01
CA ALA A 118 17.60 -7.14 -13.32
C ALA A 118 17.56 -6.18 -12.12
N ARG A 119 16.89 -5.03 -12.27
CA ARG A 119 16.70 -4.06 -11.17
C ARG A 119 15.87 -4.67 -10.08
N MET A 120 14.74 -5.31 -10.38
CA MET A 120 13.91 -5.98 -9.37
C MET A 120 14.68 -7.07 -8.62
N SER A 121 15.47 -7.91 -9.31
CA SER A 121 16.28 -8.92 -8.64
C SER A 121 17.32 -8.32 -7.69
N ALA A 122 17.88 -7.16 -8.02
CA ALA A 122 18.81 -6.46 -7.12
C ALA A 122 18.11 -5.84 -5.92
N LEU A 123 16.93 -5.21 -6.13
CA LEU A 123 16.12 -4.65 -5.05
C LEU A 123 15.63 -5.74 -4.09
N ALA A 124 15.12 -6.85 -4.60
CA ALA A 124 14.67 -7.99 -3.78
C ALA A 124 15.81 -8.57 -2.93
N ARG A 125 16.99 -8.75 -3.52
CA ARG A 125 18.18 -9.22 -2.79
C ARG A 125 18.58 -8.26 -1.67
N PHE A 126 18.51 -6.95 -1.89
CA PHE A 126 18.78 -5.97 -0.84
C PHE A 126 17.73 -6.05 0.28
N THR A 127 16.45 -6.24 -0.05
CA THR A 127 15.39 -6.41 0.94
C THR A 127 15.62 -7.65 1.81
N GLU A 128 16.08 -8.76 1.21
CA GLU A 128 16.39 -10.01 1.91
C GLU A 128 17.67 -9.92 2.77
N GLU A 129 18.74 -9.32 2.23
CA GLU A 129 20.05 -9.18 2.87
C GLU A 129 20.51 -7.73 2.86
N PRO A 130 19.93 -6.85 3.70
CA PRO A 130 20.22 -5.42 3.64
C PRO A 130 21.66 -5.11 4.09
N ARG A 131 22.37 -4.38 3.23
CA ARG A 131 23.72 -3.86 3.50
C ARG A 131 23.73 -2.36 3.22
N GLU A 132 23.72 -1.55 4.27
CA GLU A 132 23.60 -0.08 4.13
C GLU A 132 24.65 0.49 3.16
N ALA A 133 25.85 -0.08 3.13
CA ALA A 133 26.91 0.33 2.19
C ALA A 133 26.56 0.13 0.70
N GLU A 134 25.62 -0.78 0.38
CA GLU A 134 25.22 -1.06 -1.00
C GLU A 134 24.04 -0.17 -1.45
N LEU A 135 23.33 0.46 -0.52
CA LEU A 135 22.13 1.23 -0.83
C LEU A 135 22.41 2.42 -1.75
N CYS A 136 23.49 3.16 -1.52
CA CYS A 136 23.90 4.25 -2.41
C CYS A 136 24.12 3.77 -3.85
N GLY A 137 24.83 2.65 -4.03
CA GLY A 137 25.09 2.09 -5.35
C GLY A 137 23.81 1.63 -6.07
N LEU A 138 22.83 1.09 -5.33
CA LEU A 138 21.51 0.73 -5.90
C LEU A 138 20.74 1.99 -6.30
N LEU A 139 20.73 3.01 -5.47
CA LEU A 139 20.04 4.26 -5.77
C LEU A 139 20.72 5.02 -6.93
N ASP A 140 22.06 4.99 -7.03
CA ASP A 140 22.79 5.50 -8.21
C ASP A 140 22.33 4.78 -9.47
N TRP A 141 22.31 3.45 -9.46
CA TRP A 141 21.88 2.66 -10.61
C TRP A 141 20.44 2.93 -11.02
N LEU A 142 19.53 3.12 -10.06
CA LEU A 142 18.16 3.56 -10.36
C LEU A 142 18.14 4.96 -10.98
N GLY A 143 19.01 5.85 -10.49
CA GLY A 143 19.12 7.24 -10.91
C GLY A 143 19.74 7.45 -12.30
N GLU A 144 20.51 6.47 -12.83
CA GLU A 144 21.12 6.52 -14.19
C GLU A 144 20.06 6.74 -15.28
N ASP A 145 18.88 6.16 -15.09
CA ASP A 145 17.76 6.38 -16.00
C ASP A 145 17.00 7.65 -15.61
N ARG A 146 17.06 8.65 -16.50
CA ARG A 146 16.39 9.95 -16.27
C ARG A 146 14.87 9.87 -16.25
N GLU A 147 14.30 8.79 -16.77
CA GLU A 147 12.85 8.55 -16.78
C GLU A 147 12.36 7.77 -15.54
N THR A 148 13.27 7.29 -14.69
CA THR A 148 12.91 6.65 -13.43
C THR A 148 12.68 7.71 -12.34
N LEU A 149 11.56 7.63 -11.65
CA LEU A 149 11.21 8.50 -10.51
C LEU A 149 11.31 7.69 -9.22
N VAL A 150 12.05 8.22 -8.25
CA VAL A 150 12.17 7.66 -6.90
C VAL A 150 11.39 8.56 -5.93
N VAL A 151 10.40 7.99 -5.28
CA VAL A 151 9.52 8.68 -4.31
C VAL A 151 9.69 8.05 -2.94
N PHE A 152 9.85 8.86 -1.92
CA PHE A 152 9.84 8.37 -0.54
C PHE A 152 8.38 8.26 -0.06
N ASN A 153 7.85 7.04 -0.05
CA ASN A 153 6.47 6.77 0.28
C ASN A 153 6.23 6.92 1.80
N HIS A 154 5.10 7.50 2.16
CA HIS A 154 4.58 7.66 3.55
C HIS A 154 5.67 7.65 4.65
N PRO A 155 6.66 8.55 4.64
CA PRO A 155 7.90 8.46 5.43
C PRO A 155 7.66 8.34 6.95
N TYR A 156 6.55 8.85 7.44
CA TYR A 156 6.21 8.81 8.86
C TYR A 156 5.37 7.60 9.29
N TRP A 157 5.08 6.69 8.36
CA TRP A 157 4.34 5.46 8.68
C TRP A 157 5.21 4.51 9.51
N ASN A 158 4.74 4.20 10.73
CA ASN A 158 5.46 3.32 11.66
C ASN A 158 4.90 1.89 11.58
N GLU A 159 5.24 1.18 10.54
CA GLU A 159 4.77 -0.20 10.31
C GLU A 159 5.38 -1.18 11.32
N LYS A 160 6.68 -1.04 11.62
CA LYS A 160 7.38 -1.92 12.57
C LYS A 160 6.97 -1.72 14.02
N GLY A 161 6.32 -0.58 14.35
CA GLY A 161 5.86 -0.31 15.71
C GLY A 161 6.96 0.08 16.68
N THR A 162 8.07 0.63 16.19
CA THR A 162 9.22 1.08 17.00
C THR A 162 8.94 2.32 17.85
N GLY A 163 7.78 2.94 17.69
CA GLY A 163 7.40 4.20 18.32
C GLY A 163 7.48 5.38 17.37
N GLN A 164 6.47 6.26 17.41
CA GLN A 164 6.32 7.34 16.41
C GLN A 164 7.46 8.35 16.44
N ALA A 165 8.02 8.67 17.63
CA ALA A 165 9.12 9.61 17.75
C ALA A 165 10.40 9.08 17.08
N LEU A 166 10.72 7.81 17.29
CA LEU A 166 11.86 7.15 16.66
C LEU A 166 11.67 7.05 15.15
N GLN A 167 10.49 6.59 14.69
CA GLN A 167 10.18 6.52 13.26
C GLN A 167 10.36 7.87 12.56
N ASN A 168 9.90 8.95 13.19
CA ASN A 168 10.06 10.28 12.62
C ASN A 168 11.53 10.69 12.50
N ALA A 169 12.33 10.44 13.54
CA ALA A 169 13.76 10.77 13.53
C ALA A 169 14.49 9.95 12.46
N LEU A 170 14.19 8.64 12.35
CA LEU A 170 14.79 7.78 11.34
C LEU A 170 14.38 8.20 9.92
N ALA A 171 13.15 8.61 9.69
CA ALA A 171 12.68 9.07 8.38
C ALA A 171 13.40 10.39 7.95
N GLU A 172 13.57 11.33 8.87
CA GLU A 172 14.28 12.58 8.61
C GLU A 172 15.78 12.33 8.37
N GLU A 173 16.38 11.42 9.11
CA GLU A 173 17.78 11.01 8.92
C GLU A 173 17.98 10.27 7.59
N PHE A 174 17.11 9.31 7.25
CA PHE A 174 17.12 8.61 5.96
C PHE A 174 17.05 9.61 4.80
N LEU A 175 16.10 10.52 4.85
CA LEU A 175 15.98 11.57 3.83
C LEU A 175 17.24 12.44 3.76
N SER A 176 17.83 12.81 4.89
CA SER A 176 19.04 13.63 4.92
C SER A 176 20.22 12.94 4.22
N ILE A 177 20.39 11.63 4.43
CA ILE A 177 21.49 10.84 3.85
C ILE A 177 21.25 10.59 2.36
N TYR A 178 20.02 10.18 1.98
CA TYR A 178 19.70 9.72 0.62
C TYR A 178 18.97 10.77 -0.23
N ARG A 179 18.96 12.04 0.21
CA ARG A 179 18.26 13.16 -0.43
C ARG A 179 18.55 13.29 -1.93
N THR A 180 19.79 13.02 -2.35
CA THR A 180 20.24 13.19 -3.73
C THR A 180 19.51 12.27 -4.71
N TRP A 181 19.07 11.11 -4.24
CA TRP A 181 18.39 10.10 -5.06
C TRP A 181 16.88 10.15 -4.94
N ILE A 182 16.33 10.86 -3.94
CA ILE A 182 14.89 10.97 -3.71
C ILE A 182 14.39 12.21 -4.47
N HIS A 183 13.43 12.01 -5.36
CA HIS A 183 12.92 13.05 -6.23
C HIS A 183 11.66 13.73 -5.70
N ALA A 184 10.87 13.04 -4.88
CA ALA A 184 9.64 13.54 -4.26
C ALA A 184 9.33 12.82 -2.95
N LEU A 185 8.45 13.41 -2.13
CA LEU A 185 7.84 12.74 -0.99
C LEU A 185 6.35 12.46 -1.29
N GLU A 186 5.85 11.33 -0.80
CA GLU A 186 4.47 10.93 -1.03
C GLU A 186 3.50 11.54 -0.03
N LEU A 187 2.47 12.20 -0.53
CA LEU A 187 1.22 12.43 0.19
C LEU A 187 0.32 11.22 -0.02
N ASN A 188 0.04 10.52 1.04
CA ASN A 188 -0.60 9.20 0.95
C ASN A 188 -2.10 9.29 1.18
N GLY A 189 -2.86 8.69 0.27
CA GLY A 189 -4.32 8.67 0.31
C GLY A 189 -4.89 7.94 1.52
N LEU A 190 -4.18 6.97 2.11
CA LEU A 190 -4.56 6.21 3.31
C LEU A 190 -3.89 6.73 4.59
N ARG A 191 -3.44 7.98 4.62
CA ARG A 191 -2.89 8.62 5.83
C ARG A 191 -3.73 9.82 6.24
N SER A 192 -3.64 10.19 7.52
CA SER A 192 -4.36 11.35 8.03
C SER A 192 -3.84 12.65 7.42
N TRP A 193 -4.71 13.68 7.36
CA TRP A 193 -4.30 15.00 6.91
C TRP A 193 -3.17 15.59 7.77
N ARG A 194 -3.19 15.31 9.08
CA ARG A 194 -2.11 15.71 10.00
C ARG A 194 -0.77 15.12 9.61
N GLU A 195 -0.76 13.85 9.21
CA GLU A 195 0.47 13.18 8.74
C GLU A 195 0.92 13.75 7.40
N ASN A 196 0.01 13.88 6.43
CA ASN A 196 0.30 14.45 5.13
C ASN A 196 0.83 15.90 5.22
N ARG A 197 0.29 16.73 6.13
CA ARG A 197 0.85 18.07 6.37
C ARG A 197 2.30 18.03 6.84
N ARG A 198 2.63 17.11 7.75
CA ARG A 198 4.01 16.92 8.20
C ARG A 198 4.93 16.48 7.06
N VAL A 199 4.44 15.65 6.14
CA VAL A 199 5.18 15.27 4.93
C VAL A 199 5.39 16.49 4.02
N MET A 200 4.38 17.35 3.85
CA MET A 200 4.51 18.60 3.10
C MET A 200 5.59 19.52 3.73
N ASP A 201 5.58 19.65 5.05
CA ASP A 201 6.59 20.43 5.78
C ASP A 201 7.99 19.83 5.60
N LEU A 202 8.12 18.51 5.63
CA LEU A 202 9.38 17.82 5.39
C LEU A 202 9.85 18.02 3.95
N ALA A 203 8.96 17.88 2.98
CA ALA A 203 9.25 18.11 1.56
C ALA A 203 9.74 19.53 1.31
N ALA A 204 9.06 20.52 1.90
CA ALA A 204 9.47 21.94 1.79
C ALA A 204 10.87 22.19 2.40
N ARG A 205 11.16 21.65 3.59
CA ARG A 205 12.49 21.75 4.21
C ARG A 205 13.57 21.06 3.37
N ALA A 206 13.25 19.95 2.72
CA ALA A 206 14.19 19.22 1.87
C ALA A 206 14.33 19.81 0.46
N GLY A 207 13.51 20.81 0.09
CA GLY A 207 13.46 21.35 -1.28
C GLY A 207 13.00 20.31 -2.30
N LEU A 208 12.01 19.46 -1.92
CA LEU A 208 11.44 18.42 -2.76
C LEU A 208 9.96 18.71 -3.04
N PRO A 209 9.43 18.35 -4.22
CA PRO A 209 8.00 18.34 -4.44
C PRO A 209 7.33 17.21 -3.63
N ALA A 210 6.04 17.40 -3.32
CA ALA A 210 5.20 16.34 -2.81
C ALA A 210 4.31 15.79 -3.94
N VAL A 211 4.21 14.47 -4.07
CA VAL A 211 3.38 13.79 -5.07
C VAL A 211 2.32 12.92 -4.39
N SER A 212 1.27 12.59 -5.10
CA SER A 212 0.22 11.71 -4.55
C SER A 212 0.60 10.24 -4.63
N GLY A 213 0.21 9.48 -3.63
CA GLY A 213 0.18 8.03 -3.63
C GLY A 213 -1.10 7.48 -3.02
N GLY A 214 -1.49 6.30 -3.45
CA GLY A 214 -2.76 5.69 -3.06
C GLY A 214 -2.66 4.82 -1.82
N ASP A 215 -1.61 4.02 -1.73
CA ASP A 215 -1.42 2.94 -0.74
C ASP A 215 -2.72 2.12 -0.61
N ARG A 216 -3.36 1.91 -1.76
CA ARG A 216 -4.69 1.34 -1.83
C ARG A 216 -4.63 -0.18 -1.77
N HIS A 217 -5.36 -0.74 -0.84
CA HIS A 217 -5.42 -2.18 -0.60
C HIS A 217 -6.81 -2.79 -0.86
N GLY A 218 -7.80 -1.98 -1.21
CA GLY A 218 -9.18 -2.36 -1.46
C GLY A 218 -9.70 -1.96 -2.84
N CYS A 219 -11.01 -1.79 -2.96
CA CYS A 219 -11.71 -1.44 -4.20
C CYS A 219 -11.97 0.08 -4.35
N GLU A 220 -11.52 0.91 -3.43
CA GLU A 220 -11.66 2.37 -3.57
C GLU A 220 -10.51 2.94 -4.41
N PRO A 221 -10.76 3.90 -5.32
CA PRO A 221 -9.69 4.58 -6.05
C PRO A 221 -8.89 5.50 -5.13
N ASN A 222 -7.72 5.94 -5.59
CA ASN A 222 -6.85 6.81 -4.82
C ASN A 222 -7.57 8.11 -4.43
N ALA A 223 -7.42 8.50 -3.17
CA ALA A 223 -8.04 9.72 -2.62
C ALA A 223 -7.23 11.01 -2.85
N LEU A 224 -6.02 10.89 -3.38
CA LEU A 224 -5.16 12.00 -3.79
C LEU A 224 -4.66 11.75 -5.20
N ILE A 225 -4.73 12.74 -6.08
CA ILE A 225 -4.23 12.60 -7.46
C ILE A 225 -3.33 13.78 -7.81
N ASN A 226 -2.30 13.56 -8.63
CA ASN A 226 -1.50 14.65 -9.18
C ASN A 226 -2.24 15.33 -10.33
N LEU A 227 -2.10 16.65 -10.42
CA LEU A 227 -2.50 17.45 -11.57
C LEU A 227 -1.26 17.88 -12.34
N THR A 228 -1.19 17.58 -13.62
CA THR A 228 -0.07 17.89 -14.49
C THR A 228 -0.57 18.31 -15.88
N ARG A 229 0.30 18.95 -16.66
CA ARG A 229 0.10 19.20 -18.10
C ARG A 229 0.79 18.15 -18.97
N SER A 230 1.50 17.21 -18.37
CA SER A 230 2.21 16.14 -19.04
C SER A 230 1.22 15.21 -19.78
N ARG A 231 1.64 14.73 -20.93
CA ARG A 231 0.82 13.83 -21.77
C ARG A 231 1.32 12.38 -21.72
N SER A 232 2.48 12.15 -21.13
CA SER A 232 3.05 10.84 -20.90
C SER A 232 3.62 10.74 -19.49
N PHE A 233 3.84 9.51 -19.01
CA PHE A 233 4.42 9.31 -17.69
C PHE A 233 5.88 9.79 -17.64
N SER A 234 6.65 9.66 -18.73
CA SER A 234 8.02 10.20 -18.82
C SER A 234 8.06 11.73 -18.74
N GLU A 235 7.11 12.43 -19.36
CA GLU A 235 6.97 13.89 -19.17
C GLU A 235 6.63 14.26 -17.73
N PHE A 236 5.74 13.50 -17.09
CA PHE A 236 5.42 13.70 -15.68
C PHE A 236 6.64 13.49 -14.79
N VAL A 237 7.43 12.43 -15.02
CA VAL A 237 8.70 12.22 -14.32
C VAL A 237 9.63 13.41 -14.48
N ALA A 238 9.76 13.94 -15.71
CA ALA A 238 10.60 15.11 -15.98
C ALA A 238 10.09 16.37 -15.26
N GLU A 239 8.77 16.56 -15.16
CA GLU A 239 8.15 17.68 -14.42
C GLU A 239 8.48 17.63 -12.93
N ILE A 240 8.38 16.44 -12.32
CA ILE A 240 8.70 16.24 -10.90
C ILE A 240 10.22 16.35 -10.66
N ARG A 241 11.00 15.57 -11.42
CA ARG A 241 12.43 15.35 -11.14
C ARG A 241 13.31 16.55 -11.49
N PHE A 242 13.00 17.25 -12.58
CA PHE A 242 13.86 18.34 -13.09
C PHE A 242 13.24 19.73 -12.94
N ALA A 243 11.92 19.83 -13.01
CA ALA A 243 11.26 21.12 -12.81
C ALA A 243 10.81 21.34 -11.34
N GLY A 244 10.84 20.31 -10.49
CA GLY A 244 10.46 20.38 -9.09
C GLY A 244 9.00 20.80 -8.87
N ARG A 245 8.13 20.58 -9.86
CA ARG A 245 6.74 21.04 -9.82
C ARG A 245 5.80 19.87 -9.55
N SER A 246 4.89 20.08 -8.62
CA SER A 246 3.79 19.15 -8.33
C SER A 246 2.57 19.93 -7.84
N ALA A 247 1.41 19.47 -8.23
CA ALA A 247 0.14 19.91 -7.67
C ALA A 247 -0.69 18.67 -7.35
N VAL A 248 -1.25 18.60 -6.14
CA VAL A 248 -2.03 17.45 -5.67
C VAL A 248 -3.46 17.88 -5.40
N LEU A 249 -4.41 17.18 -6.02
CA LEU A 249 -5.83 17.34 -5.81
C LEU A 249 -6.31 16.35 -4.74
N VAL A 250 -7.05 16.85 -3.76
CA VAL A 250 -7.69 16.05 -2.71
C VAL A 250 -9.09 15.68 -3.18
N MET A 251 -9.33 14.37 -3.33
CA MET A 251 -10.62 13.84 -3.77
C MET A 251 -11.65 13.83 -2.62
N PRO A 252 -12.97 13.88 -2.91
CA PRO A 252 -14.00 13.93 -1.88
C PRO A 252 -13.94 12.79 -0.86
N GLN A 253 -13.55 11.56 -1.27
CA GLN A 253 -13.43 10.41 -0.40
C GLN A 253 -12.34 10.59 0.68
N TYR A 254 -11.37 11.46 0.50
CA TYR A 254 -10.37 11.79 1.51
C TYR A 254 -10.97 12.44 2.77
N ARG A 255 -12.17 13.03 2.66
CA ARG A 255 -12.90 13.60 3.79
C ARG A 255 -13.50 12.56 4.72
N GLU A 256 -13.59 11.29 4.28
CA GLU A 256 -14.02 10.21 5.16
C GLU A 256 -12.96 9.95 6.24
N SER A 257 -13.41 9.57 7.44
CA SER A 257 -12.47 9.26 8.51
C SER A 257 -11.54 8.13 8.10
N MET A 258 -10.28 8.21 8.53
CA MET A 258 -9.27 7.18 8.29
C MET A 258 -9.78 5.80 8.73
N SER A 259 -10.41 5.72 9.92
CA SER A 259 -10.99 4.48 10.45
C SER A 259 -12.06 3.90 9.52
N SER A 260 -12.90 4.74 8.91
CA SER A 260 -13.93 4.31 7.96
C SER A 260 -13.31 3.74 6.69
N ARG A 261 -12.25 4.36 6.18
CA ARG A 261 -11.56 3.94 4.95
C ARG A 261 -10.76 2.65 5.16
N VAL A 262 -10.03 2.54 6.27
CA VAL A 262 -9.35 1.29 6.66
C VAL A 262 -10.35 0.15 6.85
N LEU A 263 -11.48 0.43 7.49
CA LEU A 263 -12.54 -0.55 7.66
C LEU A 263 -13.12 -1.00 6.29
N GLY A 264 -13.31 -0.06 5.36
CA GLY A 264 -13.69 -0.36 3.98
C GLY A 264 -12.70 -1.30 3.28
N ALA A 265 -11.41 -1.02 3.39
CA ALA A 265 -10.36 -1.88 2.84
C ALA A 265 -10.39 -3.30 3.45
N ILE A 266 -10.61 -3.43 4.76
CA ILE A 266 -10.76 -4.75 5.43
C ILE A 266 -11.98 -5.50 4.91
N VAL A 267 -13.10 -4.81 4.74
CA VAL A 267 -14.33 -5.41 4.17
C VAL A 267 -14.05 -5.94 2.77
N ASP A 268 -13.30 -5.19 1.95
CA ASP A 268 -12.93 -5.62 0.60
C ASP A 268 -12.01 -6.87 0.61
N VAL A 269 -11.14 -7.03 1.61
CA VAL A 269 -10.32 -8.25 1.78
C VAL A 269 -11.19 -9.49 1.92
N VAL A 270 -12.23 -9.42 2.75
CA VAL A 270 -13.10 -10.57 3.09
C VAL A 270 -14.30 -10.71 2.16
N ARG A 271 -14.41 -9.88 1.15
CA ARG A 271 -15.43 -9.98 0.10
C ARG A 271 -15.03 -11.03 -0.92
N ASP A 272 -16.02 -11.79 -1.40
CA ASP A 272 -15.85 -12.65 -2.56
C ASP A 272 -15.89 -11.81 -3.85
N HIS A 273 -15.03 -12.15 -4.81
CA HIS A 273 -14.91 -11.49 -6.10
C HIS A 273 -14.97 -12.50 -7.24
N ASP A 274 -16.11 -12.62 -7.90
CA ASP A 274 -16.37 -13.64 -8.92
C ASP A 274 -15.52 -13.48 -10.19
N GLY A 275 -15.03 -12.27 -10.46
CA GLY A 275 -14.22 -11.94 -11.65
C GLY A 275 -12.71 -11.97 -11.42
N HIS A 276 -12.20 -12.49 -10.30
CA HIS A 276 -10.76 -12.44 -10.03
C HIS A 276 -9.96 -13.24 -11.07
N MET A 277 -8.93 -12.61 -11.66
CA MET A 277 -8.18 -13.12 -12.83
C MET A 277 -7.53 -14.49 -12.63
N HIS A 278 -7.19 -14.87 -11.39
CA HIS A 278 -6.63 -16.17 -11.05
C HIS A 278 -7.67 -17.19 -10.61
N GLY A 279 -8.98 -16.88 -10.74
CA GLY A 279 -10.04 -17.72 -10.23
C GLY A 279 -10.11 -17.77 -8.70
N TRP A 280 -9.42 -16.88 -7.99
CA TRP A 280 -9.45 -16.77 -6.52
C TRP A 280 -10.69 -15.97 -6.09
N THR A 281 -11.85 -16.52 -6.34
CA THR A 281 -13.13 -15.83 -6.16
C THR A 281 -13.49 -15.61 -4.70
N LYS A 282 -13.16 -16.59 -3.83
CA LYS A 282 -13.41 -16.47 -2.40
C LYS A 282 -12.31 -15.64 -1.72
N TRP A 283 -12.68 -14.93 -0.67
CA TRP A 283 -11.71 -14.22 0.14
C TRP A 283 -10.59 -15.14 0.68
N SER A 284 -10.92 -16.38 1.07
CA SER A 284 -9.97 -17.35 1.59
C SER A 284 -8.99 -17.90 0.55
N ASP A 285 -9.28 -17.74 -0.75
CA ASP A 285 -8.33 -18.06 -1.83
C ASP A 285 -7.25 -17.00 -1.96
N ARG A 286 -7.53 -15.77 -1.48
CA ARG A 286 -6.67 -14.59 -1.61
C ARG A 286 -5.91 -14.23 -0.33
N VAL A 287 -6.17 -14.92 0.76
CA VAL A 287 -5.41 -14.78 2.02
C VAL A 287 -4.51 -15.99 2.18
N PHE A 288 -3.22 -15.74 2.31
CA PHE A 288 -2.18 -16.77 2.36
C PHE A 288 -1.51 -16.81 3.73
N TYR A 289 -1.12 -17.99 4.14
CA TYR A 289 -0.32 -18.21 5.34
C TYR A 289 0.91 -19.05 5.03
N ARG A 290 2.05 -18.66 5.58
CA ARG A 290 3.31 -19.41 5.52
C ARG A 290 3.57 -20.04 6.88
N CYS A 291 3.52 -21.38 6.95
CA CYS A 291 3.66 -22.12 8.20
C CYS A 291 5.11 -22.11 8.75
N SER A 292 6.12 -21.99 7.87
CA SER A 292 7.54 -21.91 8.25
C SER A 292 8.25 -20.90 7.37
N ALA A 293 9.42 -20.40 7.80
CA ALA A 293 10.21 -19.42 7.03
C ALA A 293 10.55 -19.92 5.61
N ASP A 294 10.86 -21.21 5.49
CA ASP A 294 11.21 -21.84 4.21
C ASP A 294 10.02 -22.55 3.53
N GLY A 295 8.83 -22.44 4.12
CA GLY A 295 7.62 -23.09 3.63
C GLY A 295 6.94 -22.32 2.50
N GLU A 296 6.26 -23.05 1.61
CA GLU A 296 5.39 -22.45 0.62
C GLU A 296 4.20 -21.75 1.27
N ALA A 297 3.79 -20.65 0.68
CA ALA A 297 2.59 -19.94 1.08
C ALA A 297 1.34 -20.71 0.62
N VAL A 298 0.45 -20.97 1.54
CA VAL A 298 -0.77 -21.75 1.29
C VAL A 298 -1.99 -20.85 1.49
N PRO A 299 -2.94 -20.79 0.52
CA PRO A 299 -4.17 -20.03 0.72
C PRO A 299 -5.01 -20.64 1.85
N LEU A 300 -5.70 -19.80 2.60
CA LEU A 300 -6.53 -20.25 3.72
C LEU A 300 -7.63 -21.26 3.28
N SER A 301 -8.09 -21.16 2.05
CA SER A 301 -9.05 -22.13 1.48
C SER A 301 -8.53 -23.56 1.38
N ARG A 302 -7.19 -23.74 1.38
CA ARG A 302 -6.56 -25.07 1.46
C ARG A 302 -6.28 -25.51 2.90
N ILE A 303 -6.18 -24.55 3.83
CA ILE A 303 -5.95 -24.84 5.26
C ILE A 303 -7.28 -25.22 5.93
N PHE A 304 -8.35 -24.55 5.57
CA PHE A 304 -9.69 -24.80 6.11
C PHE A 304 -10.56 -25.45 5.06
N GLU A 305 -11.16 -26.59 5.38
CA GLU A 305 -12.23 -27.12 4.55
C GLU A 305 -13.40 -26.11 4.50
N PRO A 306 -14.05 -25.93 3.33
CA PRO A 306 -15.18 -25.03 3.19
C PRO A 306 -16.25 -25.30 4.27
N GLY A 307 -16.61 -24.25 5.01
CA GLY A 307 -17.59 -24.34 6.11
C GLY A 307 -17.02 -24.82 7.45
N ARG A 308 -15.74 -25.16 7.52
CA ARG A 308 -15.02 -25.54 8.76
C ARG A 308 -14.03 -24.51 9.24
N GLU A 309 -14.10 -23.30 8.72
CA GLU A 309 -13.29 -22.21 9.22
C GLU A 309 -13.56 -21.99 10.73
N PRO A 310 -12.55 -21.60 11.50
CA PRO A 310 -12.73 -21.24 12.91
C PRO A 310 -13.91 -20.29 13.11
N SER A 311 -14.73 -20.54 14.14
CA SER A 311 -15.93 -19.76 14.41
C SER A 311 -15.68 -18.26 14.51
N LEU A 312 -14.50 -17.87 15.01
CA LEU A 312 -14.07 -16.47 15.08
C LEU A 312 -13.90 -15.85 13.70
N ILE A 313 -13.29 -16.58 12.77
CA ILE A 313 -13.10 -16.12 11.38
C ILE A 313 -14.47 -15.96 10.71
N ARG A 314 -15.36 -16.94 10.86
CA ARG A 314 -16.72 -16.85 10.32
C ARG A 314 -17.50 -15.67 10.91
N LEU A 315 -17.37 -15.42 12.21
CA LEU A 315 -18.00 -14.27 12.85
C LEU A 315 -17.44 -12.96 12.31
N PHE A 316 -16.11 -12.87 12.15
CA PHE A 316 -15.45 -11.68 11.59
C PHE A 316 -15.90 -11.40 10.15
N VAL A 317 -15.91 -12.43 9.29
CA VAL A 317 -16.39 -12.32 7.90
C VAL A 317 -17.87 -11.92 7.85
N ALA A 318 -18.71 -12.53 8.70
CA ALA A 318 -20.11 -12.17 8.79
C ALA A 318 -20.31 -10.72 9.25
N ALA A 319 -19.57 -10.28 10.26
CA ALA A 319 -19.59 -8.88 10.73
C ALA A 319 -19.13 -7.90 9.64
N ALA A 320 -18.05 -8.23 8.91
CA ALA A 320 -17.56 -7.43 7.79
C ALA A 320 -18.63 -7.32 6.68
N ARG A 321 -19.29 -8.42 6.34
CA ARG A 321 -20.39 -8.41 5.35
C ARG A 321 -21.61 -7.60 5.81
N LEU A 322 -21.94 -7.61 7.10
CA LEU A 322 -23.01 -6.75 7.66
C LEU A 322 -22.67 -5.26 7.50
N MET A 323 -21.39 -4.88 7.57
CA MET A 323 -20.96 -3.50 7.38
C MET A 323 -21.14 -2.99 5.94
N GLU A 324 -21.34 -3.87 4.96
CA GLU A 324 -21.66 -3.51 3.57
C GLU A 324 -23.12 -3.04 3.39
N LEU A 325 -23.99 -3.38 4.31
CA LEU A 325 -25.38 -2.93 4.26
C LEU A 325 -25.43 -1.41 4.31
N ARG A 326 -26.13 -0.80 3.35
CA ARG A 326 -26.16 0.66 3.15
C ARG A 326 -26.45 1.44 4.44
N GLY A 327 -27.40 0.98 5.25
CA GLY A 327 -27.76 1.60 6.52
C GLY A 327 -26.67 1.48 7.57
N VAL A 328 -26.01 0.32 7.66
CA VAL A 328 -24.90 0.07 8.60
C VAL A 328 -23.67 0.88 8.21
N LYS A 329 -23.30 0.89 6.93
CA LYS A 329 -22.21 1.71 6.39
C LYS A 329 -22.42 3.20 6.68
N ALA A 330 -23.65 3.70 6.50
CA ALA A 330 -23.99 5.08 6.82
C ALA A 330 -23.89 5.39 8.31
N ALA A 331 -24.39 4.49 9.17
CA ALA A 331 -24.31 4.65 10.63
C ALA A 331 -22.87 4.62 11.12
N ILE A 332 -22.05 3.70 10.62
CA ILE A 332 -20.61 3.62 10.95
C ILE A 332 -19.88 4.90 10.53
N ARG A 333 -20.12 5.38 9.31
CA ARG A 333 -19.56 6.65 8.82
C ARG A 333 -19.94 7.81 9.74
N HIS A 334 -21.18 7.86 10.21
CA HIS A 334 -21.64 8.91 11.12
C HIS A 334 -20.99 8.84 12.50
N VAL A 335 -20.83 7.63 13.05
CA VAL A 335 -20.19 7.40 14.36
C VAL A 335 -18.68 7.62 14.31
N LEU A 336 -18.04 7.23 13.21
CA LEU A 336 -16.59 7.36 13.02
C LEU A 336 -16.17 8.70 12.38
N GLN A 337 -17.10 9.63 12.15
CA GLN A 337 -16.74 10.98 11.71
C GLN A 337 -15.82 11.61 12.76
N PRO A 338 -14.58 11.99 12.39
CA PRO A 338 -13.77 12.81 13.29
C PRO A 338 -14.48 14.16 13.45
N ALA A 339 -14.66 14.59 14.68
CA ALA A 339 -14.93 15.98 14.93
C ALA A 339 -13.76 16.76 14.34
N GLN A 340 -13.97 17.38 13.16
CA GLN A 340 -13.11 18.34 12.49
C GLN A 340 -11.64 17.94 12.31
N GLU A 341 -11.20 17.84 11.04
CA GLU A 341 -9.82 18.24 10.69
C GLU A 341 -9.63 18.45 9.20
N LEU A 342 -10.53 19.16 8.56
CA LEU A 342 -10.23 19.81 7.27
C LEU A 342 -10.52 21.31 7.39
N SER A 343 -9.78 22.01 8.23
CA SER A 343 -9.52 23.43 7.99
C SER A 343 -8.40 23.48 6.94
N LEU A 344 -8.79 23.55 5.68
CA LEU A 344 -7.94 23.98 4.57
C LEU A 344 -7.52 25.43 4.80
#